data_e9e890ad8a65517e75a2bb509c968092
#
_entry.id   e9e890ad8a65517e75a2bb509c968092
#
_cell.length_a   1.000
_cell.length_b   1.000
_cell.length_c   1.000
_cell.angle_alpha   90.00
_cell.angle_beta   90.00
_cell.angle_gamma   90.00
#
_symmetry.space_group_name_H-M   'P 1'
#
loop_
_entity.id
_entity.type
_entity.pdbx_description
1 polymer ?
#
loop_
_entity_poly.entity_id
_entity_poly.type
_entity_poly.pdbx_seq_one_letter_code
_entity_poly.pdbx_strand_id
1 'polypeptide(L)'
;MKHYGTKVSNGLGLGKCVIINDVVPEVNDSKIDSTSIDNEILKVNNSIDECIKLYENIINSLVDDDLKQLCDFNKMVLKAKSLKTDIENNIRENLINGAYAITSYFNKKADDLSKSDNNYLKERSTDIIDIKNKVLKSFMGIKSFDLSEIKEDSILVAHEITPNILLSGDLSYVKGIISEIGGKTSHVGILANTLGIPAVFGIKDSIKIFSDGELLFINGNSSYVENELDFSEINNIKDLIKKELEIKKELDQISDKAYTIDNKYFEVCANSGDLVELDKIDKNKIDGVGLFRTEFLYLNKQVPPTEEYLFNVFKNFAEKLGDKKIIIRTLDIGGDKKCSYIDIPKEENPFLGYRAIRYCIDNKELFKTLLKAILRASVYGNISIMYPMISSLEDIKACNAILNEAKSDLDGEEKIYNKNINVGVMVEIPSIAVCAEEIIKYVDFFSIGTNDLVQYTLAVDRVNPHVSKYYNWFNPGVIKLIKNTIDSTKKYENKFTGMCGELAADPLGIILLVGLGLDEFSVNINSVNKVKKLISLLNYEDTNKFVNELLELDSSLEIEKKLDEFAKKNFGKYY
;
A
#
# COMPACT_ATOMS: atom_id res chain seq x y z
N MET A 1 -3.60 -27.03 -15.80
CA MET A 1 -4.10 -27.22 -14.40
C MET A 1 -4.01 -25.91 -13.64
N LYS A 2 -4.98 -25.57 -12.71
CA LYS A 2 -4.98 -24.30 -11.94
C LYS A 2 -4.47 -24.50 -10.52
N HIS A 3 -3.52 -23.66 -10.12
CA HIS A 3 -2.92 -23.62 -8.79
C HIS A 3 -3.21 -22.26 -8.15
N TYR A 4 -3.90 -22.26 -7.01
CA TYR A 4 -4.35 -21.06 -6.34
C TYR A 4 -3.37 -20.65 -5.22
N GLY A 5 -3.17 -19.34 -5.09
CA GLY A 5 -2.33 -18.74 -4.05
C GLY A 5 -2.93 -17.48 -3.47
N THR A 6 -2.11 -16.67 -2.85
CA THR A 6 -2.46 -15.37 -2.30
C THR A 6 -2.21 -14.27 -3.34
N LYS A 7 -3.17 -13.40 -3.54
CA LYS A 7 -3.06 -12.24 -4.42
C LYS A 7 -2.04 -11.24 -3.87
N VAL A 8 -1.01 -10.94 -4.66
CA VAL A 8 0.01 -9.97 -4.30
C VAL A 8 0.00 -8.78 -5.23
N SER A 9 0.06 -8.99 -6.54
CA SER A 9 0.00 -7.94 -7.55
C SER A 9 -0.94 -8.33 -8.70
N ASN A 10 -1.70 -7.37 -9.18
CA ASN A 10 -2.67 -7.54 -10.25
C ASN A 10 -2.00 -7.72 -11.63
N GLY A 11 -2.79 -8.20 -12.58
CA GLY A 11 -2.43 -8.30 -13.99
C GLY A 11 -2.39 -9.74 -14.49
N LEU A 12 -2.22 -9.88 -15.80
CA LEU A 12 -2.11 -11.15 -16.50
C LEU A 12 -0.72 -11.29 -17.12
N GLY A 13 -0.13 -12.48 -17.01
CA GLY A 13 1.16 -12.76 -17.63
C GLY A 13 1.22 -14.16 -18.24
N LEU A 14 1.86 -14.27 -19.39
CA LEU A 14 2.17 -15.53 -20.06
C LEU A 14 3.66 -15.57 -20.36
N GLY A 15 4.35 -16.61 -19.90
CA GLY A 15 5.79 -16.71 -20.09
C GLY A 15 6.33 -18.09 -19.72
N LYS A 16 7.58 -18.35 -20.09
CA LYS A 16 8.25 -19.59 -19.69
C LYS A 16 8.62 -19.55 -18.22
N CYS A 17 8.43 -20.65 -17.56
CA CYS A 17 8.89 -20.88 -16.18
C CYS A 17 10.41 -20.73 -16.11
N VAL A 18 10.88 -19.90 -15.20
CA VAL A 18 12.30 -19.81 -14.82
C VAL A 18 12.38 -20.09 -13.33
N ILE A 19 12.87 -21.28 -13.00
CA ILE A 19 13.03 -21.70 -11.60
C ILE A 19 14.29 -21.08 -11.03
N ILE A 20 14.10 -20.21 -10.05
CA ILE A 20 15.19 -19.60 -9.31
C ILE A 20 15.51 -20.51 -8.12
N ASN A 21 16.49 -21.38 -8.30
CA ASN A 21 17.07 -22.16 -7.23
C ASN A 21 18.16 -21.35 -6.52
N ASP A 22 17.73 -20.56 -5.54
CA ASP A 22 18.66 -19.80 -4.71
C ASP A 22 19.20 -20.73 -3.59
N VAL A 23 19.99 -21.72 -4.00
CA VAL A 23 20.58 -22.70 -3.06
C VAL A 23 21.49 -21.95 -2.10
N VAL A 24 21.14 -22.01 -0.82
CA VAL A 24 22.04 -21.58 0.25
C VAL A 24 23.16 -22.61 0.35
N PRO A 25 24.44 -22.20 0.19
CA PRO A 25 25.55 -23.14 0.25
C PRO A 25 25.62 -23.82 1.61
N GLU A 26 25.75 -25.15 1.63
CA GLU A 26 26.08 -25.88 2.85
C GLU A 26 27.51 -25.54 3.29
N VAL A 27 27.63 -25.13 4.54
CA VAL A 27 28.91 -24.74 5.13
C VAL A 27 29.27 -25.74 6.22
N ASN A 28 30.43 -26.37 6.07
CA ASN A 28 31.01 -27.24 7.11
C ASN A 28 32.04 -26.46 7.95
N ASP A 29 32.34 -26.96 9.13
CA ASP A 29 33.30 -26.42 10.11
C ASP A 29 34.73 -26.95 9.95
N SER A 30 35.10 -27.40 8.75
CA SER A 30 36.40 -27.98 8.49
C SER A 30 37.55 -27.04 8.86
N LYS A 31 38.59 -27.64 9.49
CA LYS A 31 39.82 -26.89 9.84
C LYS A 31 40.69 -26.75 8.60
N ILE A 32 41.47 -25.64 8.59
CA ILE A 32 42.43 -25.34 7.55
C ILE A 32 43.84 -25.43 8.09
N ASP A 33 44.82 -25.70 7.21
CA ASP A 33 46.23 -25.62 7.56
C ASP A 33 46.66 -24.17 7.75
N SER A 34 47.64 -23.98 8.64
CA SER A 34 48.21 -22.65 8.91
C SER A 34 48.79 -21.95 7.68
N THR A 35 49.22 -22.71 6.68
CA THR A 35 49.71 -22.20 5.38
C THR A 35 48.59 -21.67 4.47
N SER A 36 47.36 -22.02 4.72
CA SER A 36 46.17 -21.64 3.92
C SER A 36 45.48 -20.38 4.45
N ILE A 37 45.81 -19.92 5.66
CA ILE A 37 45.12 -18.82 6.36
C ILE A 37 45.05 -17.55 5.50
N ASP A 38 46.21 -17.09 4.98
CA ASP A 38 46.26 -15.82 4.25
C ASP A 38 45.48 -15.89 2.92
N ASN A 39 45.45 -17.07 2.28
CA ASN A 39 44.63 -17.29 1.08
C ASN A 39 43.10 -17.28 1.37
N GLU A 40 42.71 -17.90 2.47
CA GLU A 40 41.30 -17.86 2.92
C GLU A 40 40.84 -16.44 3.25
N ILE A 41 41.69 -15.68 3.97
CA ILE A 41 41.39 -14.28 4.30
C ILE A 41 41.30 -13.44 3.03
N LEU A 42 42.19 -13.63 2.08
CA LEU A 42 42.17 -12.92 0.81
C LEU A 42 40.85 -13.20 0.03
N LYS A 43 40.42 -14.46 -0.02
CA LYS A 43 39.15 -14.83 -0.67
C LYS A 43 37.95 -14.21 0.02
N VAL A 44 37.92 -14.20 1.36
CA VAL A 44 36.84 -13.55 2.14
C VAL A 44 36.79 -12.07 1.82
N ASN A 45 37.93 -11.38 1.87
CA ASN A 45 37.99 -9.95 1.61
C ASN A 45 37.54 -9.60 0.19
N ASN A 46 37.97 -10.36 -0.81
CA ASN A 46 37.57 -10.19 -2.19
C ASN A 46 36.04 -10.36 -2.35
N SER A 47 35.46 -11.37 -1.71
CA SER A 47 34.02 -11.64 -1.78
C SER A 47 33.19 -10.52 -1.16
N ILE A 48 33.65 -9.96 -0.05
CA ILE A 48 33.01 -8.79 0.58
C ILE A 48 33.09 -7.57 -0.35
N ASP A 49 34.27 -7.32 -0.96
CA ASP A 49 34.48 -6.18 -1.85
C ASP A 49 33.66 -6.30 -3.16
N GLU A 50 33.49 -7.51 -3.69
CA GLU A 50 32.59 -7.78 -4.81
C GLU A 50 31.13 -7.47 -4.47
N CYS A 51 30.67 -7.90 -3.30
CA CYS A 51 29.32 -7.60 -2.84
C CYS A 51 29.10 -6.09 -2.62
N ILE A 52 30.09 -5.37 -2.09
CA ILE A 52 30.03 -3.90 -1.96
C ILE A 52 29.86 -3.23 -3.33
N LYS A 53 30.68 -3.62 -4.32
CA LYS A 53 30.58 -3.08 -5.68
C LYS A 53 29.21 -3.36 -6.32
N LEU A 54 28.67 -4.54 -6.08
CA LEU A 54 27.36 -4.91 -6.58
C LEU A 54 26.27 -3.98 -6.02
N TYR A 55 26.26 -3.73 -4.69
CA TYR A 55 25.29 -2.81 -4.08
C TYR A 55 25.50 -1.36 -4.56
N GLU A 56 26.73 -0.92 -4.78
CA GLU A 56 27.01 0.41 -5.35
C GLU A 56 26.42 0.57 -6.75
N ASN A 57 26.54 -0.47 -7.60
CA ASN A 57 25.96 -0.46 -8.94
C ASN A 57 24.41 -0.43 -8.87
N ILE A 58 23.81 -1.23 -8.00
CA ILE A 58 22.35 -1.26 -7.79
C ILE A 58 21.85 0.12 -7.34
N ILE A 59 22.47 0.73 -6.33
CA ILE A 59 22.07 2.05 -5.81
C ILE A 59 22.12 3.12 -6.90
N ASN A 60 23.15 3.09 -7.78
CA ASN A 60 23.29 4.05 -8.87
C ASN A 60 22.21 3.88 -9.97
N SER A 61 21.60 2.71 -10.09
CA SER A 61 20.55 2.42 -11.07
C SER A 61 19.12 2.63 -10.54
N LEU A 62 18.96 2.72 -9.21
CA LEU A 62 17.66 2.88 -8.57
C LEU A 62 17.19 4.34 -8.60
N VAL A 63 15.88 4.53 -8.84
CA VAL A 63 15.19 5.82 -8.72
C VAL A 63 14.44 5.91 -7.38
N ASP A 64 13.99 4.78 -6.86
CA ASP A 64 13.19 4.67 -5.63
C ASP A 64 14.07 4.82 -4.38
N ASP A 65 13.74 5.78 -3.52
CA ASP A 65 14.55 6.12 -2.34
C ASP A 65 14.46 5.08 -1.22
N ASP A 66 13.35 4.38 -1.06
CA ASP A 66 13.20 3.32 -0.04
C ASP A 66 14.06 2.11 -0.40
N LEU A 67 14.08 1.75 -1.68
CA LEU A 67 14.96 0.69 -2.19
C LEU A 67 16.45 1.09 -2.11
N LYS A 68 16.77 2.36 -2.34
CA LYS A 68 18.12 2.87 -2.10
C LYS A 68 18.51 2.73 -0.65
N GLN A 69 17.64 3.09 0.31
CA GLN A 69 17.92 2.96 1.74
C GLN A 69 18.18 1.52 2.16
N LEU A 70 17.44 0.55 1.60
CA LEU A 70 17.69 -0.87 1.85
C LEU A 70 19.08 -1.29 1.34
N CYS A 71 19.41 -0.93 0.12
CA CYS A 71 20.72 -1.23 -0.46
C CYS A 71 21.87 -0.49 0.24
N ASP A 72 21.64 0.76 0.70
CA ASP A 72 22.58 1.51 1.50
C ASP A 72 22.83 0.88 2.88
N PHE A 73 21.80 0.35 3.53
CA PHE A 73 21.96 -0.42 4.76
C PHE A 73 22.84 -1.65 4.52
N ASN A 74 22.57 -2.43 3.50
CA ASN A 74 23.36 -3.64 3.17
C ASN A 74 24.82 -3.28 2.88
N LYS A 75 25.05 -2.22 2.11
CA LYS A 75 26.39 -1.68 1.86
C LYS A 75 27.08 -1.20 3.14
N MET A 76 26.36 -0.52 4.03
CA MET A 76 26.89 -0.05 5.32
C MET A 76 27.34 -1.22 6.20
N VAL A 77 26.56 -2.30 6.27
CA VAL A 77 26.91 -3.53 6.99
C VAL A 77 28.22 -4.11 6.44
N LEU A 78 28.35 -4.22 5.12
CA LEU A 78 29.55 -4.75 4.47
C LEU A 78 30.78 -3.85 4.62
N LYS A 79 30.59 -2.53 4.74
CA LYS A 79 31.68 -1.55 4.96
C LYS A 79 32.02 -1.36 6.44
N ALA A 80 31.37 -2.06 7.37
CA ALA A 80 31.67 -1.96 8.80
C ALA A 80 33.13 -2.34 9.08
N LYS A 81 33.87 -1.46 9.77
CA LYS A 81 35.29 -1.65 10.04
C LYS A 81 35.60 -2.96 10.78
N SER A 82 34.70 -3.42 11.64
CA SER A 82 34.86 -4.65 12.40
C SER A 82 34.66 -5.91 11.56
N LEU A 83 33.87 -5.87 10.46
CA LEU A 83 33.50 -7.05 9.70
C LEU A 83 34.70 -7.88 9.25
N LYS A 84 35.59 -7.28 8.47
CA LYS A 84 36.77 -7.97 7.94
C LYS A 84 37.71 -8.40 9.08
N THR A 85 37.95 -7.51 10.05
CA THR A 85 38.82 -7.80 11.19
C THR A 85 38.34 -8.94 12.06
N ASP A 86 37.04 -8.97 12.38
CA ASP A 86 36.44 -10.02 13.22
C ASP A 86 36.47 -11.38 12.51
N ILE A 87 36.20 -11.42 11.19
CA ILE A 87 36.27 -12.66 10.40
C ILE A 87 37.69 -13.13 10.28
N GLU A 88 38.67 -12.22 10.00
CA GLU A 88 40.10 -12.57 9.91
C GLU A 88 40.62 -13.12 11.23
N ASN A 89 40.30 -12.50 12.36
CA ASN A 89 40.71 -12.98 13.68
C ASN A 89 40.14 -14.36 13.95
N ASN A 90 38.85 -14.60 13.61
CA ASN A 90 38.23 -15.88 13.79
C ASN A 90 38.89 -17.00 12.97
N ILE A 91 39.31 -16.69 11.72
CA ILE A 91 40.06 -17.63 10.88
C ILE A 91 41.41 -17.94 11.50
N ARG A 92 42.18 -16.92 11.93
CA ARG A 92 43.51 -17.08 12.50
C ARG A 92 43.52 -17.80 13.84
N GLU A 93 42.62 -17.45 14.75
CA GLU A 93 42.56 -18.01 16.10
C GLU A 93 42.04 -19.44 16.12
N ASN A 94 41.04 -19.75 15.28
CA ASN A 94 40.33 -21.01 15.32
C ASN A 94 40.70 -21.97 14.18
N LEU A 95 41.55 -21.57 13.23
CA LEU A 95 41.98 -22.34 12.05
C LEU A 95 40.76 -22.92 11.27
N ILE A 96 39.73 -22.12 11.09
CA ILE A 96 38.48 -22.49 10.38
C ILE A 96 38.52 -21.95 8.96
N ASN A 97 37.77 -22.61 8.06
CA ASN A 97 37.64 -22.14 6.68
C ASN A 97 36.85 -20.80 6.60
N GLY A 98 37.06 -20.06 5.52
CA GLY A 98 36.46 -18.75 5.32
C GLY A 98 34.92 -18.79 5.24
N ALA A 99 34.33 -19.84 4.66
CA ALA A 99 32.87 -19.98 4.59
C ALA A 99 32.24 -20.10 5.98
N TYR A 100 32.85 -20.90 6.86
CA TYR A 100 32.36 -21.05 8.25
C TYR A 100 32.57 -19.76 9.05
N ALA A 101 33.67 -19.07 8.85
CA ALA A 101 33.94 -17.79 9.51
C ALA A 101 32.91 -16.72 9.10
N ILE A 102 32.58 -16.60 7.81
CA ILE A 102 31.51 -15.73 7.29
C ILE A 102 30.17 -16.09 7.94
N THR A 103 29.79 -17.37 7.90
CA THR A 103 28.54 -17.87 8.44
C THR A 103 28.40 -17.56 9.93
N SER A 104 29.45 -17.85 10.71
CA SER A 104 29.48 -17.62 12.16
C SER A 104 29.30 -16.14 12.50
N TYR A 105 30.00 -15.23 11.78
CA TYR A 105 29.90 -13.80 12.01
C TYR A 105 28.48 -13.28 11.75
N PHE A 106 27.93 -13.56 10.57
CA PHE A 106 26.62 -13.02 10.20
C PHE A 106 25.49 -13.66 10.98
N ASN A 107 25.54 -14.96 11.30
CA ASN A 107 24.53 -15.60 12.15
C ASN A 107 24.50 -14.99 13.54
N LYS A 108 25.68 -14.71 14.15
CA LYS A 108 25.75 -14.02 15.43
C LYS A 108 25.11 -12.63 15.35
N LYS A 109 25.38 -11.86 14.29
CA LYS A 109 24.79 -10.52 14.10
C LYS A 109 23.28 -10.58 13.88
N ALA A 110 22.80 -11.55 13.10
CA ALA A 110 21.35 -11.75 12.90
C ALA A 110 20.66 -12.14 14.21
N ASP A 111 21.27 -13.01 15.00
CA ASP A 111 20.80 -13.42 16.32
C ASP A 111 20.72 -12.25 17.30
N ASP A 112 21.75 -11.40 17.33
CA ASP A 112 21.80 -10.21 18.18
C ASP A 112 20.67 -9.24 17.82
N LEU A 113 20.40 -9.04 16.52
CA LEU A 113 19.29 -8.20 16.05
C LEU A 113 17.93 -8.82 16.33
N SER A 114 17.78 -10.14 16.16
CA SER A 114 16.52 -10.85 16.40
C SER A 114 16.04 -10.80 17.87
N LYS A 115 16.99 -10.69 18.80
CA LYS A 115 16.75 -10.57 20.26
C LYS A 115 16.49 -9.14 20.72
N SER A 116 16.63 -8.15 19.84
CA SER A 116 16.36 -6.75 20.16
C SER A 116 14.88 -6.54 20.49
N ASP A 117 14.55 -5.69 21.43
CA ASP A 117 13.17 -5.27 21.69
C ASP A 117 12.58 -4.38 20.61
N ASN A 118 13.41 -3.90 19.68
CA ASN A 118 13.02 -3.05 18.56
C ASN A 118 12.60 -3.89 17.36
N ASN A 119 11.33 -3.83 16.96
CA ASN A 119 10.78 -4.59 15.82
C ASN A 119 11.50 -4.27 14.50
N TYR A 120 11.91 -3.03 14.27
CA TYR A 120 12.69 -2.65 13.08
C TYR A 120 14.02 -3.42 13.01
N LEU A 121 14.73 -3.56 14.14
CA LEU A 121 15.98 -4.32 14.19
C LEU A 121 15.74 -5.84 14.01
N LYS A 122 14.60 -6.35 14.50
CA LYS A 122 14.21 -7.76 14.26
C LYS A 122 14.01 -8.04 12.77
N GLU A 123 13.32 -7.15 12.05
CA GLU A 123 13.12 -7.28 10.61
C GLU A 123 14.46 -7.24 9.86
N ARG A 124 15.40 -6.39 10.29
CA ARG A 124 16.75 -6.32 9.72
C ARG A 124 17.60 -7.57 9.94
N SER A 125 17.22 -8.47 10.85
CA SER A 125 17.90 -9.76 11.01
C SER A 125 17.84 -10.61 9.73
N THR A 126 16.73 -10.54 8.99
CA THR A 126 16.58 -11.22 7.69
C THR A 126 17.52 -10.64 6.64
N ASP A 127 17.67 -9.31 6.59
CA ASP A 127 18.60 -8.64 5.68
C ASP A 127 20.05 -9.09 5.92
N ILE A 128 20.44 -9.28 7.18
CA ILE A 128 21.77 -9.80 7.55
C ILE A 128 21.99 -11.22 7.02
N ILE A 129 20.96 -12.06 7.05
CA ILE A 129 21.03 -13.43 6.49
C ILE A 129 21.16 -13.37 4.96
N ASP A 130 20.46 -12.46 4.30
CA ASP A 130 20.57 -12.27 2.84
C ASP A 130 21.98 -11.80 2.45
N ILE A 131 22.57 -10.85 3.19
CA ILE A 131 23.95 -10.41 3.00
C ILE A 131 24.91 -11.59 3.16
N LYS A 132 24.77 -12.40 4.23
CA LYS A 132 25.54 -13.63 4.45
C LYS A 132 25.53 -14.53 3.23
N ASN A 133 24.33 -14.87 2.75
CA ASN A 133 24.15 -15.79 1.63
C ASN A 133 24.84 -15.27 0.37
N LYS A 134 24.76 -13.95 0.13
CA LYS A 134 25.41 -13.30 -1.01
C LYS A 134 26.94 -13.35 -0.92
N VAL A 135 27.50 -13.04 0.25
CA VAL A 135 28.95 -13.13 0.47
C VAL A 135 29.43 -14.57 0.35
N LEU A 136 28.70 -15.56 0.88
CA LEU A 136 29.03 -16.98 0.75
C LEU A 136 29.03 -17.44 -0.71
N LYS A 137 28.05 -17.03 -1.51
CA LYS A 137 28.00 -17.38 -2.93
C LYS A 137 29.20 -16.80 -3.68
N SER A 138 29.55 -15.53 -3.46
CA SER A 138 30.76 -14.93 -4.03
C SER A 138 32.02 -15.69 -3.57
N PHE A 139 32.14 -16.04 -2.27
CA PHE A 139 33.26 -16.79 -1.72
C PHE A 139 33.41 -18.18 -2.34
N MET A 140 32.30 -18.89 -2.58
CA MET A 140 32.29 -20.21 -3.17
C MET A 140 32.32 -20.21 -4.71
N GLY A 141 32.32 -19.03 -5.35
CA GLY A 141 32.26 -18.89 -6.80
C GLY A 141 30.91 -19.38 -7.39
N ILE A 142 29.85 -19.40 -6.57
CA ILE A 142 28.51 -19.77 -7.03
C ILE A 142 27.88 -18.56 -7.70
N LYS A 143 27.57 -18.70 -8.98
CA LYS A 143 26.92 -17.64 -9.76
C LYS A 143 25.52 -17.40 -9.22
N SER A 144 25.24 -16.19 -8.73
CA SER A 144 23.88 -15.77 -8.38
C SER A 144 23.03 -15.70 -9.65
N PHE A 145 21.73 -15.94 -9.52
CA PHE A 145 20.80 -15.74 -10.63
C PHE A 145 20.85 -14.27 -11.10
N ASP A 146 20.98 -14.11 -12.42
CA ASP A 146 21.07 -12.79 -13.07
C ASP A 146 19.91 -12.61 -14.06
N LEU A 147 19.04 -11.64 -13.78
CA LEU A 147 17.92 -11.30 -14.67
C LEU A 147 18.37 -10.93 -16.08
N SER A 148 19.60 -10.46 -16.27
CA SER A 148 20.13 -10.15 -17.59
C SER A 148 20.26 -11.36 -18.53
N GLU A 149 20.20 -12.57 -17.99
CA GLU A 149 20.20 -13.83 -18.77
C GLU A 149 18.84 -14.14 -19.39
N ILE A 150 17.75 -13.52 -18.88
CA ILE A 150 16.40 -13.69 -19.43
C ILE A 150 16.27 -12.87 -20.71
N LYS A 151 15.94 -13.52 -21.83
CA LYS A 151 15.81 -12.91 -23.16
C LYS A 151 14.45 -13.14 -23.83
N GLU A 152 13.52 -13.79 -23.12
CA GLU A 152 12.16 -14.08 -23.58
C GLU A 152 11.18 -13.95 -22.43
N ASP A 153 9.90 -13.76 -22.76
CA ASP A 153 8.84 -13.59 -21.77
C ASP A 153 8.82 -14.76 -20.77
N SER A 154 9.04 -14.44 -19.49
CA SER A 154 9.30 -15.41 -18.43
C SER A 154 8.49 -15.14 -17.18
N ILE A 155 8.15 -16.21 -16.47
CA ILE A 155 7.56 -16.18 -15.14
C ILE A 155 8.58 -16.74 -14.16
N LEU A 156 8.96 -15.92 -13.17
CA LEU A 156 9.91 -16.29 -12.14
C LEU A 156 9.23 -17.17 -11.09
N VAL A 157 9.81 -18.32 -10.79
CA VAL A 157 9.31 -19.26 -9.79
C VAL A 157 10.41 -19.53 -8.77
N ALA A 158 10.14 -19.33 -7.48
CA ALA A 158 11.10 -19.59 -6.42
C ALA A 158 10.43 -20.06 -5.13
N HIS A 159 11.20 -20.68 -4.24
CA HIS A 159 10.77 -20.91 -2.87
C HIS A 159 10.54 -19.56 -2.17
N GLU A 160 11.52 -18.67 -2.26
CA GLU A 160 11.43 -17.27 -1.80
C GLU A 160 12.15 -16.36 -2.79
N ILE A 161 11.48 -15.31 -3.24
CA ILE A 161 12.12 -14.28 -4.08
C ILE A 161 12.59 -13.16 -3.18
N THR A 162 13.84 -12.74 -3.34
CA THR A 162 14.39 -11.60 -2.61
C THR A 162 14.31 -10.32 -3.45
N PRO A 163 14.19 -9.13 -2.83
CA PRO A 163 14.21 -7.85 -3.55
C PRO A 163 15.42 -7.71 -4.47
N ASN A 164 16.56 -8.22 -4.04
CA ASN A 164 17.81 -8.16 -4.79
C ASN A 164 17.74 -8.84 -6.16
N ILE A 165 16.93 -9.89 -6.31
CA ILE A 165 16.74 -10.57 -7.59
C ILE A 165 16.01 -9.63 -8.57
N LEU A 166 14.93 -8.99 -8.12
CA LEU A 166 14.16 -8.08 -8.95
C LEU A 166 14.89 -6.77 -9.30
N LEU A 167 15.88 -6.41 -8.49
CA LEU A 167 16.70 -5.21 -8.70
C LEU A 167 18.00 -5.47 -9.50
N SER A 168 18.31 -6.74 -9.82
CA SER A 168 19.59 -7.11 -10.43
C SER A 168 19.66 -6.92 -11.94
N GLY A 169 18.54 -6.59 -12.63
CA GLY A 169 18.57 -6.50 -14.09
C GLY A 169 17.30 -5.95 -14.74
N ASP A 170 17.20 -6.13 -16.05
CA ASP A 170 16.07 -5.69 -16.86
C ASP A 170 14.84 -6.58 -16.63
N LEU A 171 13.76 -5.98 -16.18
CA LEU A 171 12.48 -6.64 -15.91
C LEU A 171 11.54 -6.70 -17.12
N SER A 172 11.95 -6.21 -18.28
CA SER A 172 11.09 -6.12 -19.49
C SER A 172 10.52 -7.47 -19.94
N TYR A 173 11.26 -8.55 -19.68
CA TYR A 173 10.86 -9.92 -20.00
C TYR A 173 10.17 -10.65 -18.83
N VAL A 174 10.10 -10.07 -17.63
CA VAL A 174 9.43 -10.68 -16.48
C VAL A 174 7.93 -10.42 -16.59
N LYS A 175 7.14 -11.46 -16.86
CA LYS A 175 5.68 -11.39 -17.03
C LYS A 175 4.92 -11.85 -15.79
N GLY A 176 5.61 -12.37 -14.79
CA GLY A 176 4.98 -12.78 -13.55
C GLY A 176 5.95 -13.30 -12.52
N ILE A 177 5.50 -13.32 -11.27
CA ILE A 177 6.28 -13.77 -10.11
C ILE A 177 5.46 -14.75 -9.29
N ILE A 178 6.03 -15.91 -9.01
CA ILE A 178 5.47 -16.96 -8.16
C ILE A 178 6.46 -17.25 -7.03
N SER A 179 6.00 -17.20 -5.79
CA SER A 179 6.82 -17.52 -4.62
C SER A 179 6.03 -18.42 -3.67
N GLU A 180 6.71 -19.41 -3.06
CA GLU A 180 6.08 -20.28 -2.05
C GLU A 180 5.89 -19.54 -0.73
N ILE A 181 6.81 -18.62 -0.42
CA ILE A 181 6.81 -17.80 0.81
C ILE A 181 6.60 -16.34 0.46
N GLY A 182 6.02 -15.61 1.40
CA GLY A 182 5.76 -14.19 1.29
C GLY A 182 4.28 -13.85 1.16
N GLY A 183 3.97 -12.57 1.11
CA GLY A 183 2.61 -12.06 1.01
C GLY A 183 2.58 -10.64 0.46
N LYS A 184 1.38 -10.06 0.42
CA LYS A 184 1.15 -8.71 -0.12
C LYS A 184 1.97 -7.62 0.59
N THR A 185 2.26 -7.80 1.87
CA THR A 185 3.01 -6.86 2.72
C THR A 185 4.51 -7.16 2.77
N SER A 186 4.98 -8.25 2.14
CA SER A 186 6.43 -8.51 2.04
C SER A 186 7.11 -7.49 1.13
N HIS A 187 8.39 -7.21 1.35
CA HIS A 187 9.18 -6.27 0.52
C HIS A 187 9.09 -6.60 -0.98
N VAL A 188 9.14 -7.88 -1.33
CA VAL A 188 8.99 -8.35 -2.72
C VAL A 188 7.56 -8.15 -3.23
N GLY A 189 6.57 -8.37 -2.38
CA GLY A 189 5.16 -8.16 -2.74
C GLY A 189 4.88 -6.68 -3.03
N ILE A 190 5.39 -5.79 -2.21
CA ILE A 190 5.30 -4.33 -2.42
C ILE A 190 6.02 -3.95 -3.72
N LEU A 191 7.22 -4.47 -3.93
CA LEU A 191 8.01 -4.20 -5.14
C LEU A 191 7.32 -4.71 -6.41
N ALA A 192 6.79 -5.93 -6.42
CA ALA A 192 6.05 -6.48 -7.56
C ALA A 192 4.83 -5.62 -7.90
N ASN A 193 4.08 -5.18 -6.89
CA ASN A 193 2.93 -4.29 -7.07
C ASN A 193 3.34 -2.90 -7.59
N THR A 194 4.45 -2.35 -7.08
CA THR A 194 5.00 -1.06 -7.52
C THR A 194 5.45 -1.11 -8.98
N LEU A 195 6.08 -2.20 -9.39
CA LEU A 195 6.55 -2.44 -10.76
C LEU A 195 5.42 -2.87 -11.71
N GLY A 196 4.23 -3.15 -11.18
CA GLY A 196 3.09 -3.62 -11.97
C GLY A 196 3.28 -5.01 -12.57
N ILE A 197 4.10 -5.86 -11.95
CA ILE A 197 4.34 -7.24 -12.37
C ILE A 197 3.31 -8.14 -11.68
N PRO A 198 2.52 -8.96 -12.40
CA PRO A 198 1.59 -9.91 -11.81
C PRO A 198 2.28 -10.84 -10.81
N ALA A 199 1.74 -10.98 -9.59
CA ALA A 199 2.38 -11.83 -8.58
C ALA A 199 1.35 -12.62 -7.77
N VAL A 200 1.62 -13.92 -7.61
CA VAL A 200 0.83 -14.87 -6.82
C VAL A 200 1.78 -15.63 -5.89
N PHE A 201 1.60 -15.48 -4.58
CA PHE A 201 2.45 -16.11 -3.57
C PHE A 201 1.69 -17.18 -2.79
N GLY A 202 2.43 -18.02 -2.06
CA GLY A 202 1.83 -19.08 -1.25
C GLY A 202 1.39 -20.31 -2.02
N ILE A 203 1.84 -20.50 -3.26
CA ILE A 203 1.65 -21.75 -3.99
C ILE A 203 2.68 -22.76 -3.47
N LYS A 204 2.24 -23.64 -2.59
CA LYS A 204 3.08 -24.63 -1.94
C LYS A 204 3.73 -25.57 -2.96
N ASP A 205 5.02 -25.89 -2.76
CA ASP A 205 5.83 -26.76 -3.62
C ASP A 205 5.88 -26.32 -5.11
N SER A 206 5.72 -25.03 -5.40
CA SER A 206 5.69 -24.50 -6.78
C SER A 206 6.96 -24.84 -7.57
N ILE A 207 8.13 -24.85 -6.93
CA ILE A 207 9.40 -25.26 -7.56
C ILE A 207 9.46 -26.75 -7.94
N LYS A 208 8.55 -27.57 -7.42
CA LYS A 208 8.43 -29.00 -7.79
C LYS A 208 7.28 -29.24 -8.75
N ILE A 209 6.23 -28.42 -8.67
CA ILE A 209 5.04 -28.51 -9.52
C ILE A 209 5.34 -28.04 -10.93
N PHE A 210 6.05 -26.92 -11.07
CA PHE A 210 6.38 -26.36 -12.37
C PHE A 210 7.76 -26.82 -12.81
N SER A 211 7.92 -26.95 -14.13
CA SER A 211 9.18 -27.35 -14.74
C SER A 211 9.85 -26.15 -15.41
N ASP A 212 11.18 -26.07 -15.32
CA ASP A 212 11.94 -25.02 -15.99
C ASP A 212 11.70 -25.04 -17.50
N GLY A 213 11.43 -23.87 -18.10
CA GLY A 213 11.06 -23.73 -19.51
C GLY A 213 9.60 -24.07 -19.86
N GLU A 214 8.80 -24.58 -18.93
CA GLU A 214 7.36 -24.82 -19.11
C GLU A 214 6.60 -23.50 -19.32
N LEU A 215 5.60 -23.47 -20.19
CA LEU A 215 4.78 -22.28 -20.42
C LEU A 215 3.72 -22.14 -19.29
N LEU A 216 3.76 -21.03 -18.58
CA LEU A 216 2.84 -20.73 -17.48
C LEU A 216 1.99 -19.51 -17.80
N PHE A 217 0.74 -19.53 -17.34
CA PHE A 217 -0.12 -18.36 -17.26
C PHE A 217 -0.35 -17.95 -15.81
N ILE A 218 -0.06 -16.70 -15.46
CA ILE A 218 -0.35 -16.12 -14.16
C ILE A 218 -1.51 -15.13 -14.25
N ASN A 219 -2.50 -15.32 -13.39
CA ASN A 219 -3.61 -14.39 -13.20
C ASN A 219 -3.55 -13.79 -11.80
N GLY A 220 -2.87 -12.66 -11.67
CA GLY A 220 -2.77 -11.91 -10.42
C GLY A 220 -4.11 -11.32 -9.97
N ASN A 221 -5.05 -11.07 -10.89
CA ASN A 221 -6.38 -10.55 -10.56
C ASN A 221 -7.21 -11.58 -9.77
N SER A 222 -7.14 -12.86 -10.19
CA SER A 222 -7.88 -13.99 -9.61
C SER A 222 -7.02 -14.95 -8.78
N SER A 223 -5.75 -14.62 -8.52
CA SER A 223 -4.83 -15.33 -7.63
C SER A 223 -4.56 -16.78 -8.00
N TYR A 224 -4.38 -17.09 -9.27
CA TYR A 224 -4.00 -18.44 -9.71
C TYR A 224 -2.92 -18.44 -10.80
N VAL A 225 -2.26 -19.57 -10.90
CA VAL A 225 -1.32 -19.91 -11.97
C VAL A 225 -1.84 -21.15 -12.70
N GLU A 226 -1.70 -21.19 -14.00
CA GLU A 226 -2.13 -22.31 -14.83
C GLU A 226 -0.96 -22.83 -15.66
N ASN A 227 -0.76 -24.13 -15.62
CA ASN A 227 0.24 -24.87 -16.39
C ASN A 227 -0.44 -25.91 -17.30
N GLU A 228 0.35 -26.67 -18.06
CA GLU A 228 -0.15 -27.69 -18.99
C GLU A 228 -1.16 -27.12 -20.01
N LEU A 229 -0.85 -25.94 -20.55
CA LEU A 229 -1.73 -25.19 -21.43
C LEU A 229 -1.77 -25.81 -22.83
N ASP A 230 -2.96 -26.08 -23.35
CA ASP A 230 -3.13 -26.48 -24.73
C ASP A 230 -3.08 -25.26 -25.71
N PHE A 231 -3.01 -25.54 -27.01
CA PHE A 231 -2.89 -24.49 -28.02
C PHE A 231 -4.10 -23.53 -28.04
N SER A 232 -5.31 -24.03 -27.76
CA SER A 232 -6.53 -23.22 -27.69
C SER A 232 -6.52 -22.30 -26.47
N GLU A 233 -6.12 -22.83 -25.33
CA GLU A 233 -5.97 -22.07 -24.08
C GLU A 233 -4.94 -20.96 -24.21
N ILE A 234 -3.78 -21.26 -24.83
CA ILE A 234 -2.74 -20.25 -25.09
C ILE A 234 -3.26 -19.11 -25.94
N ASN A 235 -4.02 -19.38 -27.00
CA ASN A 235 -4.58 -18.34 -27.85
C ASN A 235 -5.62 -17.50 -27.09
N ASN A 236 -6.50 -18.13 -26.33
CA ASN A 236 -7.47 -17.42 -25.49
C ASN A 236 -6.77 -16.51 -24.46
N ILE A 237 -5.69 -16.99 -23.82
CA ILE A 237 -4.90 -16.22 -22.85
C ILE A 237 -4.23 -15.02 -23.54
N LYS A 238 -3.63 -15.21 -24.72
CA LYS A 238 -3.04 -14.12 -25.47
C LYS A 238 -4.07 -13.04 -25.84
N ASP A 239 -5.26 -13.45 -26.23
CA ASP A 239 -6.36 -12.52 -26.51
C ASP A 239 -6.83 -11.79 -25.26
N LEU A 240 -6.88 -12.46 -24.09
CA LEU A 240 -7.19 -11.83 -22.81
C LEU A 240 -6.12 -10.78 -22.43
N ILE A 241 -4.85 -11.12 -22.50
CA ILE A 241 -3.74 -10.20 -22.23
C ILE A 241 -3.78 -9.00 -23.17
N LYS A 242 -4.01 -9.24 -24.47
CA LYS A 242 -4.14 -8.18 -25.45
C LYS A 242 -5.29 -7.23 -25.13
N LYS A 243 -6.45 -7.76 -24.78
CA LYS A 243 -7.62 -6.96 -24.37
C LYS A 243 -7.32 -6.14 -23.11
N GLU A 244 -6.66 -6.72 -22.10
CA GLU A 244 -6.27 -6.00 -20.90
C GLU A 244 -5.31 -4.84 -21.19
N LEU A 245 -4.32 -5.05 -22.08
CA LEU A 245 -3.41 -4.01 -22.52
C LEU A 245 -4.11 -2.90 -23.34
N GLU A 246 -5.08 -3.26 -24.18
CA GLU A 246 -5.91 -2.29 -24.91
C GLU A 246 -6.74 -1.45 -23.95
N ILE A 247 -7.40 -2.09 -22.97
CA ILE A 247 -8.14 -1.39 -21.92
C ILE A 247 -7.22 -0.44 -21.14
N LYS A 248 -6.03 -0.89 -20.74
CA LYS A 248 -5.06 -0.04 -20.04
C LYS A 248 -4.69 1.19 -20.87
N LYS A 249 -4.39 1.02 -22.16
CA LYS A 249 -4.10 2.14 -23.06
C LYS A 249 -5.27 3.12 -23.20
N GLU A 250 -6.50 2.60 -23.30
CA GLU A 250 -7.70 3.44 -23.34
C GLU A 250 -7.91 4.22 -22.04
N LEU A 251 -7.62 3.59 -20.88
CA LEU A 251 -7.68 4.24 -19.57
C LEU A 251 -6.62 5.34 -19.42
N ASP A 252 -5.43 5.15 -19.98
CA ASP A 252 -4.37 6.16 -19.94
C ASP A 252 -4.70 7.41 -20.76
N GLN A 253 -5.59 7.28 -21.74
CA GLN A 253 -6.06 8.38 -22.61
C GLN A 253 -7.36 9.03 -22.13
N ILE A 254 -7.87 8.66 -20.95
CA ILE A 254 -9.13 9.21 -20.44
C ILE A 254 -9.01 10.71 -20.15
N SER A 255 -10.16 11.41 -20.24
CA SER A 255 -10.30 12.82 -19.90
C SER A 255 -9.80 13.12 -18.48
N ASP A 256 -9.25 14.31 -18.28
CA ASP A 256 -8.79 14.78 -16.99
C ASP A 256 -9.92 14.91 -15.96
N LYS A 257 -11.17 15.08 -16.42
CA LYS A 257 -12.37 15.19 -15.58
C LYS A 257 -13.38 14.10 -15.88
N ALA A 258 -14.13 13.68 -14.85
CA ALA A 258 -15.16 12.66 -14.96
C ALA A 258 -16.55 13.28 -15.15
N TYR A 259 -17.09 13.11 -16.36
CA TYR A 259 -18.46 13.46 -16.69
C TYR A 259 -19.24 12.22 -17.10
N THR A 260 -20.50 12.15 -16.70
CA THR A 260 -21.45 11.18 -17.22
C THR A 260 -21.86 11.53 -18.67
N ILE A 261 -22.58 10.64 -19.35
CA ILE A 261 -23.08 10.85 -20.73
C ILE A 261 -23.95 12.12 -20.83
N ASP A 262 -24.72 12.40 -19.79
CA ASP A 262 -25.59 13.58 -19.65
C ASP A 262 -24.89 14.78 -18.99
N ASN A 263 -23.55 14.83 -18.99
CA ASN A 263 -22.70 15.92 -18.53
C ASN A 263 -22.77 16.26 -17.02
N LYS A 264 -23.19 15.32 -16.18
CA LYS A 264 -23.03 15.48 -14.73
C LYS A 264 -21.58 15.25 -14.34
N TYR A 265 -20.99 16.22 -13.67
CA TYR A 265 -19.60 16.16 -13.18
C TYR A 265 -19.53 15.46 -11.83
N PHE A 266 -18.50 14.63 -11.67
CA PHE A 266 -18.10 14.01 -10.42
C PHE A 266 -16.61 14.22 -10.20
N GLU A 267 -16.21 14.62 -8.98
CA GLU A 267 -14.80 14.74 -8.65
C GLU A 267 -14.19 13.34 -8.42
N VAL A 268 -13.01 13.11 -8.99
CA VAL A 268 -12.25 11.89 -8.77
C VAL A 268 -10.88 12.25 -8.21
N CYS A 269 -10.72 12.02 -6.91
CA CYS A 269 -9.54 12.31 -6.13
C CYS A 269 -8.73 11.05 -5.84
N ALA A 270 -7.46 11.23 -5.47
CA ALA A 270 -6.59 10.15 -5.05
C ALA A 270 -6.58 10.00 -3.52
N ASN A 271 -6.43 8.75 -3.04
CA ASN A 271 -5.98 8.45 -1.68
C ASN A 271 -4.45 8.37 -1.70
N SER A 272 -3.78 9.02 -0.76
CA SER A 272 -2.32 8.98 -0.64
C SER A 272 -1.89 9.01 0.84
N GLY A 273 -0.70 8.48 1.12
CA GLY A 273 -0.10 8.51 2.45
C GLY A 273 1.33 9.06 2.45
N ASP A 274 1.96 9.21 1.27
CA ASP A 274 3.32 9.69 1.16
C ASP A 274 3.60 10.44 -0.15
N LEU A 275 4.79 11.07 -0.22
CA LEU A 275 5.24 11.82 -1.40
C LEU A 275 5.60 10.92 -2.59
N VAL A 276 6.02 9.68 -2.34
CA VAL A 276 6.42 8.72 -3.39
C VAL A 276 5.19 8.29 -4.19
N GLU A 277 4.06 8.07 -3.51
CA GLU A 277 2.78 7.83 -4.19
C GLU A 277 2.39 9.03 -5.05
N LEU A 278 2.58 10.25 -4.53
CA LEU A 278 2.27 11.47 -5.27
C LEU A 278 3.13 11.65 -6.52
N ASP A 279 4.39 11.21 -6.51
CA ASP A 279 5.29 11.27 -7.67
C ASP A 279 4.85 10.39 -8.84
N LYS A 280 4.08 9.34 -8.55
CA LYS A 280 3.50 8.44 -9.55
C LYS A 280 2.21 8.99 -10.18
N ILE A 281 1.64 10.07 -9.62
CA ILE A 281 0.40 10.65 -10.11
C ILE A 281 0.70 11.67 -11.20
N ASP A 282 0.11 11.50 -12.37
CA ASP A 282 -0.13 12.65 -13.23
C ASP A 282 -1.18 13.54 -12.55
N LYS A 283 -0.72 14.65 -11.95
CA LYS A 283 -1.59 15.58 -11.21
C LYS A 283 -2.75 16.11 -12.07
N ASN A 284 -2.62 16.12 -13.40
CA ASN A 284 -3.70 16.54 -14.29
C ASN A 284 -4.84 15.52 -14.29
N LYS A 285 -4.55 14.25 -13.97
CA LYS A 285 -5.53 13.16 -13.96
C LYS A 285 -6.35 13.06 -12.67
N ILE A 286 -6.10 13.89 -11.65
CA ILE A 286 -6.88 13.90 -10.40
C ILE A 286 -7.47 15.28 -10.15
N ASP A 287 -8.62 15.34 -9.46
CA ASP A 287 -9.20 16.60 -9.03
C ASP A 287 -8.57 17.08 -7.71
N GLY A 288 -7.93 16.18 -6.97
CA GLY A 288 -7.23 16.47 -5.73
C GLY A 288 -6.79 15.20 -5.01
N VAL A 289 -6.41 15.36 -3.75
CA VAL A 289 -6.20 14.28 -2.79
C VAL A 289 -7.34 14.34 -1.78
N GLY A 290 -8.32 13.42 -1.90
CA GLY A 290 -9.50 13.39 -1.04
C GLY A 290 -9.24 12.66 0.28
N LEU A 291 -8.12 11.93 0.39
CA LEU A 291 -7.64 11.36 1.64
C LEU A 291 -6.12 11.33 1.68
N PHE A 292 -5.52 12.20 2.50
CA PHE A 292 -4.14 12.05 2.93
C PHE A 292 -4.11 11.35 4.29
N ARG A 293 -3.42 10.20 4.36
CA ARG A 293 -3.31 9.38 5.57
C ARG A 293 -2.08 9.77 6.37
N THR A 294 -2.26 10.40 7.52
CA THR A 294 -1.15 10.87 8.35
C THR A 294 -0.44 9.75 9.13
N GLU A 295 -1.06 8.59 9.32
CA GLU A 295 -0.50 7.47 10.08
C GLU A 295 0.87 7.04 9.56
N PHE A 296 1.09 7.07 8.24
CA PHE A 296 2.38 6.68 7.64
C PHE A 296 3.55 7.58 8.09
N LEU A 297 3.25 8.82 8.50
CA LEU A 297 4.26 9.73 9.04
C LEU A 297 4.66 9.40 10.48
N TYR A 298 3.84 8.59 11.17
CA TYR A 298 4.06 8.16 12.56
C TYR A 298 4.57 6.72 12.63
N LEU A 299 4.05 5.84 11.78
CA LEU A 299 4.50 4.46 11.71
C LEU A 299 5.99 4.41 11.33
N ASN A 300 6.69 3.34 11.72
CA ASN A 300 8.12 3.13 11.44
C ASN A 300 9.07 4.19 12.03
N LYS A 301 8.60 5.00 12.99
CA LYS A 301 9.42 5.95 13.75
C LYS A 301 9.62 5.45 15.18
N GLN A 302 10.71 5.92 15.81
CA GLN A 302 10.99 5.60 17.23
C GLN A 302 10.51 6.71 18.19
N VAL A 303 10.24 7.89 17.65
CA VAL A 303 9.77 9.06 18.38
C VAL A 303 8.69 9.78 17.56
N PRO A 304 7.77 10.50 18.21
CA PRO A 304 6.77 11.30 17.51
C PRO A 304 7.42 12.25 16.51
N PRO A 305 6.85 12.45 15.31
CA PRO A 305 7.34 13.42 14.36
C PRO A 305 7.20 14.85 14.92
N THR A 306 8.19 15.68 14.64
CA THR A 306 8.17 17.10 15.04
C THR A 306 7.19 17.90 14.17
N GLU A 307 6.70 19.06 14.69
CA GLU A 307 5.89 20.00 13.92
C GLU A 307 6.57 20.41 12.61
N GLU A 308 7.88 20.67 12.64
CA GLU A 308 8.64 21.10 11.47
C GLU A 308 8.74 20.01 10.40
N TYR A 309 8.94 18.75 10.81
CA TYR A 309 8.92 17.62 9.88
C TYR A 309 7.55 17.49 9.19
N LEU A 310 6.46 17.48 9.98
CA LEU A 310 5.10 17.36 9.45
C LEU A 310 4.74 18.54 8.54
N PHE A 311 5.09 19.76 8.96
CA PHE A 311 4.90 20.96 8.15
C PHE A 311 5.58 20.85 6.79
N ASN A 312 6.83 20.43 6.74
CA ASN A 312 7.57 20.30 5.48
C ASN A 312 6.94 19.26 4.56
N VAL A 313 6.47 18.12 5.11
CA VAL A 313 5.74 17.12 4.32
C VAL A 313 4.47 17.72 3.71
N PHE A 314 3.61 18.33 4.51
CA PHE A 314 2.34 18.88 4.02
C PHE A 314 2.54 20.07 3.08
N LYS A 315 3.54 20.91 3.33
CA LYS A 315 3.93 21.99 2.44
C LYS A 315 4.35 21.46 1.06
N ASN A 316 5.24 20.47 1.02
CA ASN A 316 5.69 19.87 -0.23
C ASN A 316 4.51 19.28 -1.03
N PHE A 317 3.56 18.64 -0.34
CA PHE A 317 2.32 18.17 -0.95
C PHE A 317 1.48 19.31 -1.54
N ALA A 318 1.30 20.38 -0.78
CA ALA A 318 0.54 21.54 -1.20
C ALA A 318 1.15 22.23 -2.43
N GLU A 319 2.46 22.48 -2.39
CA GLU A 319 3.19 23.10 -3.50
C GLU A 319 3.15 22.26 -4.78
N LYS A 320 3.21 20.93 -4.64
CA LYS A 320 3.17 20.00 -5.77
C LYS A 320 1.79 19.95 -6.43
N LEU A 321 0.72 19.99 -5.65
CA LEU A 321 -0.66 19.93 -6.13
C LEU A 321 -1.24 21.31 -6.55
N GLY A 322 -0.65 22.41 -6.07
CA GLY A 322 -1.09 23.76 -6.38
C GLY A 322 -2.50 24.05 -5.84
N ASP A 323 -3.42 24.46 -6.71
CA ASP A 323 -4.78 24.84 -6.31
C ASP A 323 -5.72 23.64 -6.04
N LYS A 324 -5.27 22.41 -6.30
CA LYS A 324 -6.08 21.21 -6.09
C LYS A 324 -6.29 20.93 -4.61
N LYS A 325 -7.49 20.45 -4.25
CA LYS A 325 -7.83 20.15 -2.86
C LYS A 325 -6.92 19.05 -2.28
N ILE A 326 -6.65 19.18 -0.99
CA ILE A 326 -5.95 18.17 -0.18
C ILE A 326 -6.71 18.03 1.14
N ILE A 327 -7.33 16.88 1.37
CA ILE A 327 -8.00 16.59 2.63
C ILE A 327 -7.05 15.76 3.49
N ILE A 328 -6.54 16.37 4.57
CA ILE A 328 -5.64 15.71 5.51
C ILE A 328 -6.47 15.12 6.65
N ARG A 329 -6.50 13.78 6.71
CA ARG A 329 -7.08 13.07 7.85
C ARG A 329 -6.13 13.18 9.03
N THR A 330 -6.62 13.63 10.18
CA THR A 330 -5.83 13.60 11.40
C THR A 330 -5.54 12.17 11.84
N LEU A 331 -4.67 12.01 12.82
CA LEU A 331 -4.09 10.72 13.19
C LEU A 331 -5.15 9.64 13.47
N ASP A 332 -5.04 8.50 12.78
CA ASP A 332 -5.87 7.31 12.97
C ASP A 332 -4.99 6.10 13.34
N ILE A 333 -4.40 6.16 14.53
CA ILE A 333 -3.61 5.07 15.13
C ILE A 333 -4.44 4.37 16.19
N GLY A 334 -4.19 3.07 16.38
CA GLY A 334 -4.98 2.13 17.19
C GLY A 334 -5.64 1.06 16.33
N GLY A 335 -6.37 0.15 16.93
CA GLY A 335 -6.92 -1.00 16.21
C GLY A 335 -5.81 -1.95 15.75
N ASP A 336 -5.64 -2.05 14.44
CA ASP A 336 -4.61 -2.87 13.77
C ASP A 336 -3.26 -2.14 13.60
N LYS A 337 -3.24 -0.81 13.79
CA LYS A 337 -2.05 0.04 13.57
C LYS A 337 -1.32 0.30 14.88
N LYS A 338 -0.18 -0.36 15.09
CA LYS A 338 0.65 -0.20 16.29
C LYS A 338 1.83 0.73 16.01
N CYS A 339 2.10 1.61 17.00
CA CYS A 339 3.25 2.50 16.99
C CYS A 339 4.03 2.32 18.29
N SER A 340 5.35 2.12 18.22
CA SER A 340 6.18 1.71 19.36
C SER A 340 6.26 2.72 20.51
N TYR A 341 6.06 3.99 20.22
CA TYR A 341 6.12 5.09 21.19
C TYR A 341 4.74 5.67 21.56
N ILE A 342 3.65 5.10 21.00
CA ILE A 342 2.28 5.44 21.35
C ILE A 342 1.76 4.34 22.26
N ASP A 343 1.57 4.69 23.53
CA ASP A 343 1.07 3.76 24.53
C ASP A 343 -0.46 3.65 24.42
N ILE A 344 -0.91 2.59 23.75
CA ILE A 344 -2.32 2.19 23.72
C ILE A 344 -2.44 0.90 24.49
N PRO A 345 -3.26 0.86 25.55
CA PRO A 345 -3.43 -0.32 26.36
C PRO A 345 -3.92 -1.50 25.51
N LYS A 346 -3.59 -2.72 25.94
CA LYS A 346 -4.12 -3.91 25.28
C LYS A 346 -5.61 -4.01 25.53
N GLU A 347 -6.39 -4.01 24.47
CA GLU A 347 -7.85 -4.07 24.49
C GLU A 347 -8.35 -5.39 23.91
N GLU A 348 -9.52 -5.84 24.34
CA GLU A 348 -10.17 -7.02 23.79
C GLU A 348 -10.78 -6.77 22.41
N ASN A 349 -11.24 -5.54 22.16
CA ASN A 349 -11.85 -5.10 20.90
C ASN A 349 -11.18 -3.81 20.38
N PRO A 350 -9.95 -3.86 19.87
CA PRO A 350 -9.17 -2.66 19.53
C PRO A 350 -9.85 -1.73 18.50
N PHE A 351 -10.65 -2.28 17.58
CA PHE A 351 -11.39 -1.46 16.61
C PHE A 351 -12.53 -0.64 17.26
N LEU A 352 -13.05 -1.07 18.40
CA LEU A 352 -14.07 -0.36 19.19
C LEU A 352 -13.47 0.49 20.30
N GLY A 353 -12.16 0.45 20.47
CA GLY A 353 -11.46 0.94 21.64
C GLY A 353 -10.85 2.34 21.49
N TYR A 354 -9.67 2.49 22.10
CA TYR A 354 -8.92 3.74 22.24
C TYR A 354 -8.06 4.00 21.01
N ARG A 355 -8.66 4.57 19.95
CA ARG A 355 -8.01 4.86 18.66
C ARG A 355 -8.37 6.24 18.13
N ALA A 356 -7.61 6.68 17.15
CA ALA A 356 -7.87 7.87 16.34
C ALA A 356 -8.13 9.11 17.21
N ILE A 357 -9.27 9.78 16.97
CA ILE A 357 -9.62 11.01 17.68
C ILE A 357 -9.75 10.84 19.18
N ARG A 358 -10.16 9.66 19.66
CA ARG A 358 -10.26 9.36 21.10
C ARG A 358 -8.89 9.45 21.76
N TYR A 359 -7.86 8.87 21.12
CA TYR A 359 -6.47 8.99 21.55
C TYR A 359 -5.98 10.44 21.43
N CYS A 360 -6.30 11.12 20.31
CA CYS A 360 -5.83 12.47 20.04
C CYS A 360 -6.35 13.52 21.06
N ILE A 361 -7.61 13.42 21.47
CA ILE A 361 -8.21 14.34 22.46
C ILE A 361 -7.50 14.22 23.82
N ASP A 362 -7.19 13.00 24.26
CA ASP A 362 -6.49 12.77 25.52
C ASP A 362 -4.98 13.10 25.43
N ASN A 363 -4.39 12.97 24.23
CA ASN A 363 -2.98 13.30 23.97
C ASN A 363 -2.85 14.62 23.22
N LYS A 364 -3.38 15.66 23.85
CA LYS A 364 -3.59 17.00 23.28
C LYS A 364 -2.34 17.60 22.64
N GLU A 365 -1.16 17.49 23.24
CA GLU A 365 0.07 18.08 22.71
C GLU A 365 0.51 17.44 21.39
N LEU A 366 0.38 16.11 21.28
CA LEU A 366 0.65 15.39 20.04
C LEU A 366 -0.35 15.83 18.95
N PHE A 367 -1.63 15.93 19.29
CA PHE A 367 -2.67 16.35 18.36
C PHE A 367 -2.48 17.81 17.94
N LYS A 368 -2.17 18.70 18.88
CA LYS A 368 -1.89 20.12 18.60
C LYS A 368 -0.67 20.31 17.68
N THR A 369 0.39 19.50 17.89
CA THR A 369 1.57 19.49 17.00
C THR A 369 1.18 19.17 15.55
N LEU A 370 0.34 18.16 15.34
CA LEU A 370 -0.18 17.81 14.01
C LEU A 370 -1.03 18.95 13.42
N LEU A 371 -1.96 19.50 14.20
CA LEU A 371 -2.84 20.59 13.74
C LEU A 371 -2.06 21.86 13.39
N LYS A 372 -1.04 22.24 14.18
CA LYS A 372 -0.16 23.38 13.87
C LYS A 372 0.58 23.17 12.55
N ALA A 373 1.11 21.97 12.30
CA ALA A 373 1.78 21.64 11.06
C ALA A 373 0.85 21.77 9.84
N ILE A 374 -0.40 21.26 9.95
CA ILE A 374 -1.41 21.35 8.89
C ILE A 374 -1.79 22.82 8.66
N LEU A 375 -2.05 23.58 9.74
CA LEU A 375 -2.39 25.01 9.65
C LEU A 375 -1.28 25.80 8.96
N ARG A 376 -0.01 25.62 9.35
CA ARG A 376 1.14 26.29 8.72
C ARG A 376 1.23 25.96 7.22
N ALA A 377 0.98 24.70 6.86
CA ALA A 377 1.02 24.27 5.47
C ALA A 377 -0.13 24.81 4.63
N SER A 378 -1.25 25.21 5.24
CA SER A 378 -2.48 25.64 4.55
C SER A 378 -2.37 26.92 3.72
N VAL A 379 -1.28 27.68 3.86
CA VAL A 379 -1.00 28.87 3.03
C VAL A 379 -0.29 28.54 1.72
N TYR A 380 0.14 27.28 1.54
CA TYR A 380 0.85 26.81 0.34
C TYR A 380 -0.04 26.06 -0.65
N GLY A 381 -1.32 25.83 -0.32
CA GLY A 381 -2.29 25.16 -1.19
C GLY A 381 -3.65 24.99 -0.52
N ASN A 382 -4.57 24.32 -1.22
CA ASN A 382 -5.96 24.14 -0.79
C ASN A 382 -6.11 22.96 0.19
N ILE A 383 -5.67 23.15 1.43
CA ILE A 383 -5.69 22.13 2.49
C ILE A 383 -6.97 22.24 3.33
N SER A 384 -7.57 21.07 3.63
CA SER A 384 -8.68 20.88 4.57
C SER A 384 -8.30 19.85 5.62
N ILE A 385 -8.89 19.95 6.82
CA ILE A 385 -8.72 18.99 7.93
C ILE A 385 -9.90 18.03 7.96
N MET A 386 -9.66 16.75 8.21
CA MET A 386 -10.70 15.75 8.40
C MET A 386 -10.47 14.97 9.69
N TYR A 387 -11.45 14.95 10.60
CA TYR A 387 -11.40 14.17 11.84
C TYR A 387 -11.96 12.76 11.63
N PRO A 388 -11.18 11.70 11.92
CA PRO A 388 -11.65 10.31 11.90
C PRO A 388 -12.38 9.92 13.19
N MET A 389 -13.13 8.82 13.16
CA MET A 389 -13.74 8.17 14.34
C MET A 389 -14.61 9.10 15.20
N ILE A 390 -15.22 10.11 14.60
CA ILE A 390 -16.20 10.97 15.27
C ILE A 390 -17.48 10.17 15.54
N SER A 391 -17.98 10.23 16.77
CA SER A 391 -19.17 9.52 17.21
C SER A 391 -20.29 10.44 17.69
N SER A 392 -19.96 11.71 17.98
CA SER A 392 -20.88 12.70 18.55
C SER A 392 -20.50 14.14 18.17
N LEU A 393 -21.41 15.09 18.42
CA LEU A 393 -21.12 16.53 18.31
C LEU A 393 -20.06 16.97 19.34
N GLU A 394 -20.04 16.33 20.51
CA GLU A 394 -19.10 16.61 21.57
C GLU A 394 -17.65 16.33 21.13
N ASP A 395 -17.43 15.27 20.35
CA ASP A 395 -16.11 14.95 19.77
C ASP A 395 -15.66 16.09 18.84
N ILE A 396 -16.55 16.58 18.00
CA ILE A 396 -16.26 17.70 17.07
C ILE A 396 -15.89 18.96 17.86
N LYS A 397 -16.67 19.27 18.90
CA LYS A 397 -16.40 20.45 19.74
C LYS A 397 -15.06 20.32 20.46
N ALA A 398 -14.72 19.14 20.98
CA ALA A 398 -13.42 18.89 21.63
C ALA A 398 -12.25 19.08 20.63
N CYS A 399 -12.37 18.52 19.43
CA CYS A 399 -11.35 18.70 18.39
C CYS A 399 -11.21 20.16 17.96
N ASN A 400 -12.32 20.86 17.76
CA ASN A 400 -12.30 22.27 17.41
C ASN A 400 -11.75 23.17 18.52
N ALA A 401 -11.93 22.81 19.79
CA ALA A 401 -11.28 23.51 20.91
C ALA A 401 -9.75 23.40 20.81
N ILE A 402 -9.21 22.19 20.54
CA ILE A 402 -7.77 21.98 20.38
C ILE A 402 -7.25 22.69 19.12
N LEU A 403 -8.03 22.67 18.01
CA LEU A 403 -7.70 23.42 16.81
C LEU A 403 -7.60 24.94 17.07
N ASN A 404 -8.52 25.49 17.86
CA ASN A 404 -8.50 26.91 18.21
C ASN A 404 -7.30 27.24 19.13
N GLU A 405 -6.90 26.35 20.01
CA GLU A 405 -5.67 26.51 20.78
C GLU A 405 -4.43 26.50 19.87
N ALA A 406 -4.37 25.54 18.91
CA ALA A 406 -3.30 25.51 17.91
C ALA A 406 -3.22 26.80 17.09
N LYS A 407 -4.37 27.39 16.70
CA LYS A 407 -4.43 28.71 16.05
C LYS A 407 -3.91 29.82 16.96
N SER A 408 -4.29 29.82 18.23
CA SER A 408 -3.82 30.82 19.22
C SER A 408 -2.31 30.72 19.45
N ASP A 409 -1.76 29.50 19.52
CA ASP A 409 -0.32 29.28 19.65
C ASP A 409 0.42 29.85 18.44
N LEU A 410 -0.06 29.58 17.22
CA LEU A 410 0.52 30.10 15.97
C LEU A 410 0.42 31.65 15.87
N ASP A 411 -0.70 32.24 16.33
CA ASP A 411 -0.84 33.69 16.42
C ASP A 411 0.19 34.27 17.40
N GLY A 412 0.42 33.63 18.55
CA GLY A 412 1.46 33.99 19.52
C GLY A 412 2.89 33.82 19.02
N GLU A 413 3.11 32.89 18.10
CA GLU A 413 4.40 32.63 17.44
C GLU A 413 4.58 33.49 16.17
N GLU A 414 3.63 34.36 15.83
CA GLU A 414 3.59 35.20 14.61
C GLU A 414 3.69 34.37 13.30
N LYS A 415 3.24 33.11 13.32
CA LYS A 415 3.24 32.23 12.14
C LYS A 415 1.98 32.40 11.31
N ILE A 416 2.16 32.43 9.99
CA ILE A 416 1.07 32.61 9.02
C ILE A 416 0.38 31.26 8.77
N TYR A 417 -0.95 31.27 8.73
CA TYR A 417 -1.80 30.13 8.38
C TYR A 417 -3.16 30.59 7.80
N ASN A 418 -3.89 29.71 7.13
CA ASN A 418 -5.25 29.99 6.66
C ASN A 418 -6.23 29.98 7.85
N LYS A 419 -6.73 31.14 8.24
CA LYS A 419 -7.68 31.28 9.36
C LYS A 419 -9.02 30.60 9.09
N ASN A 420 -9.38 30.45 7.81
CA ASN A 420 -10.65 29.89 7.34
C ASN A 420 -10.45 28.50 6.73
N ILE A 421 -9.55 27.69 7.30
CA ILE A 421 -9.34 26.31 6.86
C ILE A 421 -10.62 25.49 7.03
N ASN A 422 -11.02 24.75 5.98
CA ASN A 422 -12.18 23.87 6.04
C ASN A 422 -11.93 22.69 6.97
N VAL A 423 -12.94 22.32 7.74
CA VAL A 423 -12.92 21.19 8.67
C VAL A 423 -14.09 20.27 8.39
N GLY A 424 -13.79 19.02 8.05
CA GLY A 424 -14.78 17.96 7.84
C GLY A 424 -14.59 16.79 8.78
N VAL A 425 -15.49 15.83 8.68
CA VAL A 425 -15.42 14.58 9.45
C VAL A 425 -15.51 13.36 8.54
N MET A 426 -14.86 12.30 8.95
CA MET A 426 -15.05 10.98 8.34
C MET A 426 -16.32 10.34 8.91
N VAL A 427 -17.28 10.07 8.04
CA VAL A 427 -18.51 9.39 8.40
C VAL A 427 -18.26 7.89 8.29
N GLU A 428 -17.86 7.31 9.40
CA GLU A 428 -17.49 5.90 9.50
C GLU A 428 -18.10 5.21 10.75
N ILE A 429 -18.69 5.99 11.66
CA ILE A 429 -19.46 5.48 12.78
C ILE A 429 -20.96 5.70 12.48
N PRO A 430 -21.82 4.67 12.63
CA PRO A 430 -23.23 4.77 12.27
C PRO A 430 -23.98 5.91 12.95
N SER A 431 -23.63 6.29 14.19
CA SER A 431 -24.27 7.41 14.89
C SER A 431 -24.16 8.73 14.12
N ILE A 432 -23.00 9.01 13.50
CA ILE A 432 -22.82 10.23 12.70
C ILE A 432 -23.60 10.14 11.38
N ALA A 433 -23.61 8.97 10.75
CA ALA A 433 -24.38 8.77 9.53
C ALA A 433 -25.89 8.93 9.76
N VAL A 434 -26.40 8.51 10.92
CA VAL A 434 -27.82 8.70 11.30
C VAL A 434 -28.13 10.17 11.57
N CYS A 435 -27.25 10.89 12.26
CA CYS A 435 -27.42 12.29 12.64
C CYS A 435 -26.75 13.26 11.64
N ALA A 436 -26.54 12.85 10.39
CA ALA A 436 -25.77 13.61 9.41
C ALA A 436 -26.34 15.02 9.16
N GLU A 437 -27.67 15.17 9.18
CA GLU A 437 -28.36 16.46 8.99
C GLU A 437 -28.08 17.47 10.13
N GLU A 438 -27.93 16.96 11.35
CA GLU A 438 -27.58 17.79 12.51
C GLU A 438 -26.09 18.13 12.51
N ILE A 439 -25.26 17.16 12.20
CA ILE A 439 -23.81 17.29 12.26
C ILE A 439 -23.24 18.17 11.15
N ILE A 440 -23.79 18.12 9.94
CA ILE A 440 -23.29 18.93 8.82
C ILE A 440 -23.34 20.44 9.11
N LYS A 441 -24.14 20.90 10.05
CA LYS A 441 -24.21 22.31 10.47
C LYS A 441 -22.89 22.81 11.10
N TYR A 442 -22.10 21.87 11.65
CA TYR A 442 -20.88 22.18 12.42
C TYR A 442 -19.59 21.88 11.67
N VAL A 443 -19.67 21.35 10.46
CA VAL A 443 -18.51 20.98 9.63
C VAL A 443 -18.72 21.44 8.18
N ASP A 444 -17.65 21.46 7.40
CA ASP A 444 -17.69 21.98 6.02
C ASP A 444 -17.96 20.87 5.00
N PHE A 445 -17.62 19.61 5.32
CA PHE A 445 -17.83 18.48 4.43
C PHE A 445 -17.88 17.15 5.19
N PHE A 446 -18.38 16.12 4.51
CA PHE A 446 -18.30 14.72 4.92
C PHE A 446 -17.41 13.94 3.96
N SER A 447 -16.69 12.94 4.49
CA SER A 447 -16.05 11.89 3.71
C SER A 447 -16.44 10.52 4.28
N ILE A 448 -17.10 9.70 3.48
CA ILE A 448 -17.61 8.41 3.97
C ILE A 448 -16.49 7.38 3.97
N GLY A 449 -16.18 6.84 5.15
CA GLY A 449 -15.24 5.74 5.37
C GLY A 449 -15.96 4.40 5.38
N THR A 450 -16.27 3.84 4.19
CA THR A 450 -17.12 2.63 4.09
C THR A 450 -16.54 1.42 4.79
N ASN A 451 -15.21 1.30 4.88
CA ASN A 451 -14.59 0.14 5.50
C ASN A 451 -15.00 -0.01 6.98
N ASP A 452 -14.93 1.07 7.75
CA ASP A 452 -15.32 1.07 9.16
C ASP A 452 -16.84 1.26 9.32
N LEU A 453 -17.51 2.03 8.43
CA LEU A 453 -18.97 2.18 8.47
C LEU A 453 -19.68 0.84 8.33
N VAL A 454 -19.27 -0.02 7.40
CA VAL A 454 -19.85 -1.36 7.22
C VAL A 454 -19.53 -2.25 8.42
N GLN A 455 -18.26 -2.25 8.89
CA GLN A 455 -17.83 -3.01 10.05
C GLN A 455 -18.69 -2.72 11.27
N TYR A 456 -18.92 -1.44 11.59
CA TYR A 456 -19.70 -1.04 12.77
C TYR A 456 -21.21 -1.19 12.57
N THR A 457 -21.73 -0.96 11.36
CA THR A 457 -23.15 -1.15 11.06
C THR A 457 -23.56 -2.61 11.17
N LEU A 458 -22.74 -3.52 10.67
CA LEU A 458 -23.03 -4.95 10.64
C LEU A 458 -22.43 -5.72 11.83
N ALA A 459 -21.68 -5.03 12.71
CA ALA A 459 -20.95 -5.63 13.84
C ALA A 459 -20.04 -6.79 13.40
N VAL A 460 -19.31 -6.60 12.31
CA VAL A 460 -18.43 -7.62 11.67
C VAL A 460 -16.99 -7.14 11.67
N ASP A 461 -16.10 -7.90 12.25
CA ASP A 461 -14.66 -7.66 12.12
C ASP A 461 -14.19 -8.04 10.72
N ARG A 462 -13.83 -7.02 9.90
CA ARG A 462 -13.44 -7.18 8.49
C ARG A 462 -12.14 -7.98 8.31
N VAL A 463 -11.27 -8.04 9.33
CA VAL A 463 -10.01 -8.78 9.27
C VAL A 463 -10.14 -10.22 9.73
N ASN A 464 -11.30 -10.60 10.29
CA ASN A 464 -11.57 -11.96 10.72
C ASN A 464 -12.15 -12.81 9.58
N PRO A 465 -11.41 -13.80 9.02
CA PRO A 465 -11.86 -14.58 7.88
C PRO A 465 -13.10 -15.44 8.15
N HIS A 466 -13.39 -15.78 9.42
CA HIS A 466 -14.56 -16.60 9.77
C HIS A 466 -15.89 -15.84 9.64
N VAL A 467 -15.87 -14.52 9.76
CA VAL A 467 -17.06 -13.67 9.69
C VAL A 467 -17.10 -12.77 8.46
N SER A 468 -16.06 -12.76 7.63
CA SER A 468 -15.95 -11.89 6.44
C SER A 468 -17.13 -12.02 5.49
N LYS A 469 -17.81 -13.19 5.43
CA LYS A 469 -19.02 -13.39 4.63
C LYS A 469 -20.22 -12.53 5.03
N TYR A 470 -20.20 -11.96 6.24
CA TYR A 470 -21.24 -11.05 6.73
C TYR A 470 -20.91 -9.59 6.41
N TYR A 471 -19.69 -9.30 5.98
CA TYR A 471 -19.26 -7.98 5.58
C TYR A 471 -19.75 -7.68 4.17
N ASN A 472 -20.76 -6.81 4.04
CA ASN A 472 -21.41 -6.53 2.76
C ASN A 472 -21.75 -5.05 2.62
N TRP A 473 -21.15 -4.39 1.62
CA TRP A 473 -21.40 -2.98 1.29
C TRP A 473 -22.83 -2.71 0.83
N PHE A 474 -23.47 -3.71 0.20
CA PHE A 474 -24.79 -3.57 -0.40
C PHE A 474 -25.92 -3.96 0.57
N ASN A 475 -25.62 -4.05 1.87
CA ASN A 475 -26.64 -4.20 2.89
C ASN A 475 -27.57 -2.96 2.90
N PRO A 476 -28.91 -3.12 2.85
CA PRO A 476 -29.85 -2.00 2.82
C PRO A 476 -29.64 -0.99 3.95
N GLY A 477 -29.25 -1.44 5.14
CA GLY A 477 -28.94 -0.56 6.28
C GLY A 477 -27.72 0.33 5.99
N VAL A 478 -26.68 -0.24 5.39
CA VAL A 478 -25.46 0.51 5.00
C VAL A 478 -25.79 1.53 3.91
N ILE A 479 -26.52 1.11 2.87
CA ILE A 479 -26.92 2.00 1.77
C ILE A 479 -27.76 3.18 2.28
N LYS A 480 -28.71 2.93 3.21
CA LYS A 480 -29.52 3.99 3.83
C LYS A 480 -28.67 5.00 4.61
N LEU A 481 -27.63 4.55 5.32
CA LEU A 481 -26.71 5.43 6.02
C LEU A 481 -25.88 6.29 5.05
N ILE A 482 -25.37 5.69 3.97
CA ILE A 482 -24.66 6.40 2.89
C ILE A 482 -25.58 7.45 2.27
N LYS A 483 -26.81 7.06 1.88
CA LYS A 483 -27.78 7.97 1.30
C LYS A 483 -28.11 9.15 2.23
N ASN A 484 -28.39 8.88 3.51
CA ASN A 484 -28.69 9.94 4.49
C ASN A 484 -27.52 10.94 4.61
N THR A 485 -26.29 10.45 4.58
CA THR A 485 -25.09 11.29 4.63
C THR A 485 -25.00 12.19 3.39
N ILE A 486 -25.18 11.63 2.18
CA ILE A 486 -25.16 12.39 0.93
C ILE A 486 -26.30 13.43 0.88
N ASP A 487 -27.53 13.05 1.22
CA ASP A 487 -28.68 13.94 1.16
C ASP A 487 -28.58 15.10 2.16
N SER A 488 -27.86 14.92 3.28
CA SER A 488 -27.68 15.95 4.30
C SER A 488 -26.85 17.12 3.80
N THR A 489 -25.85 16.89 2.95
CA THR A 489 -25.00 17.96 2.39
C THR A 489 -25.69 18.70 1.26
N LYS A 490 -26.57 18.05 0.48
CA LYS A 490 -27.28 18.66 -0.66
C LYS A 490 -28.17 19.84 -0.28
N LYS A 491 -28.47 20.01 1.02
CA LYS A 491 -29.22 21.16 1.55
C LYS A 491 -28.38 22.43 1.64
N TYR A 492 -27.05 22.35 1.37
CA TYR A 492 -26.08 23.43 1.53
C TYR A 492 -25.23 23.58 0.27
N GLU A 493 -25.25 24.73 -0.37
CA GLU A 493 -24.56 25.00 -1.64
C GLU A 493 -23.03 24.82 -1.57
N ASN A 494 -22.43 25.08 -0.39
CA ASN A 494 -20.96 25.08 -0.20
C ASN A 494 -20.45 23.85 0.57
N LYS A 495 -21.27 22.81 0.75
CA LYS A 495 -20.88 21.58 1.44
C LYS A 495 -20.99 20.41 0.48
N PHE A 496 -20.13 19.42 0.69
CA PHE A 496 -20.07 18.24 -0.18
C PHE A 496 -19.89 16.96 0.63
N THR A 497 -20.22 15.84 0.01
CA THR A 497 -19.94 14.50 0.53
C THR A 497 -19.00 13.80 -0.42
N GLY A 498 -17.82 13.41 0.08
CA GLY A 498 -16.90 12.50 -0.57
C GLY A 498 -17.00 11.08 -0.02
N MET A 499 -16.34 10.14 -0.69
CA MET A 499 -16.14 8.78 -0.19
C MET A 499 -14.70 8.34 -0.45
N CYS A 500 -14.01 7.86 0.60
CA CYS A 500 -12.64 7.40 0.52
C CYS A 500 -12.46 5.90 0.85
N GLY A 501 -13.56 5.20 1.13
CA GLY A 501 -13.56 3.75 1.33
C GLY A 501 -13.47 2.97 0.00
N GLU A 502 -13.22 1.68 0.10
CA GLU A 502 -13.00 0.80 -1.06
C GLU A 502 -14.20 0.72 -2.02
N LEU A 503 -15.41 0.93 -1.51
CA LEU A 503 -16.63 0.98 -2.32
C LEU A 503 -16.57 2.04 -3.45
N ALA A 504 -15.84 3.14 -3.25
CA ALA A 504 -15.68 4.19 -4.25
C ALA A 504 -14.95 3.73 -5.53
N ALA A 505 -14.17 2.64 -5.47
CA ALA A 505 -13.47 2.06 -6.61
C ALA A 505 -14.13 0.78 -7.15
N ASP A 506 -15.14 0.26 -6.45
CA ASP A 506 -15.88 -0.93 -6.86
C ASP A 506 -16.85 -0.60 -7.99
N PRO A 507 -16.92 -1.38 -9.10
CA PRO A 507 -17.81 -1.09 -10.21
C PRO A 507 -19.29 -1.01 -9.84
N LEU A 508 -19.78 -1.88 -8.97
CA LEU A 508 -21.17 -1.84 -8.47
C LEU A 508 -21.36 -0.66 -7.53
N GLY A 509 -20.34 -0.37 -6.71
CA GLY A 509 -20.28 0.81 -5.85
C GLY A 509 -20.35 2.11 -6.63
N ILE A 510 -19.66 2.22 -7.77
CA ILE A 510 -19.71 3.40 -8.63
C ILE A 510 -21.13 3.65 -9.14
N ILE A 511 -21.85 2.62 -9.60
CA ILE A 511 -23.25 2.75 -10.04
C ILE A 511 -24.10 3.28 -8.90
N LEU A 512 -24.01 2.66 -7.72
CA LEU A 512 -24.75 3.07 -6.54
C LEU A 512 -24.47 4.53 -6.17
N LEU A 513 -23.19 4.91 -6.07
CA LEU A 513 -22.76 6.23 -5.63
C LEU A 513 -23.06 7.34 -6.64
N VAL A 514 -22.91 7.07 -7.94
CA VAL A 514 -23.36 7.98 -9.00
C VAL A 514 -24.85 8.19 -8.89
N GLY A 515 -25.64 7.12 -8.76
CA GLY A 515 -27.09 7.22 -8.64
C GLY A 515 -27.57 7.93 -7.38
N LEU A 516 -26.85 7.81 -6.25
CA LEU A 516 -27.11 8.56 -5.02
C LEU A 516 -26.66 10.03 -5.15
N GLY A 517 -25.85 10.36 -6.16
CA GLY A 517 -25.31 11.70 -6.39
C GLY A 517 -24.25 12.11 -5.38
N LEU A 518 -23.28 11.22 -5.12
CA LEU A 518 -22.06 11.53 -4.39
C LEU A 518 -21.30 12.66 -5.13
N ASP A 519 -20.60 13.51 -4.40
CA ASP A 519 -19.85 14.63 -5.03
C ASP A 519 -18.43 14.22 -5.39
N GLU A 520 -17.74 13.44 -4.55
CA GLU A 520 -16.32 13.12 -4.67
C GLU A 520 -16.04 11.63 -4.46
N PHE A 521 -15.35 11.02 -5.42
CA PHE A 521 -14.77 9.67 -5.34
C PHE A 521 -13.29 9.77 -5.03
N SER A 522 -12.85 9.39 -3.82
CA SER A 522 -11.44 9.36 -3.43
C SER A 522 -10.94 7.92 -3.40
N VAL A 523 -10.07 7.56 -4.34
CA VAL A 523 -9.70 6.18 -4.62
C VAL A 523 -8.18 6.00 -4.68
N ASN A 524 -7.72 4.74 -4.64
CA ASN A 524 -6.32 4.47 -4.89
C ASN A 524 -5.92 5.02 -6.26
N ILE A 525 -4.69 5.55 -6.36
CA ILE A 525 -4.13 6.16 -7.57
C ILE A 525 -4.33 5.31 -8.83
N ASN A 526 -4.03 4.02 -8.71
CA ASN A 526 -4.15 3.07 -9.83
C ASN A 526 -5.60 2.86 -10.31
N SER A 527 -6.58 3.25 -9.51
CA SER A 527 -8.01 3.12 -9.81
C SER A 527 -8.62 4.38 -10.44
N VAL A 528 -7.96 5.53 -10.37
CA VAL A 528 -8.50 6.82 -10.81
C VAL A 528 -9.02 6.76 -12.25
N ASN A 529 -8.20 6.32 -13.19
CA ASN A 529 -8.59 6.28 -14.61
C ASN A 529 -9.75 5.30 -14.85
N LYS A 530 -9.77 4.15 -14.15
CA LYS A 530 -10.87 3.18 -14.24
C LYS A 530 -12.17 3.79 -13.72
N VAL A 531 -12.15 4.45 -12.57
CA VAL A 531 -13.33 5.10 -11.98
C VAL A 531 -13.89 6.16 -12.91
N LYS A 532 -13.04 7.04 -13.45
CA LYS A 532 -13.44 8.04 -14.44
C LYS A 532 -14.08 7.42 -15.68
N LYS A 533 -13.47 6.32 -16.17
CA LYS A 533 -14.03 5.60 -17.32
C LYS A 533 -15.41 5.04 -17.03
N LEU A 534 -15.59 4.39 -15.88
CA LEU A 534 -16.88 3.82 -15.51
C LEU A 534 -17.94 4.91 -15.34
N ILE A 535 -17.62 6.03 -14.70
CA ILE A 535 -18.52 7.20 -14.60
C ILE A 535 -18.91 7.71 -15.99
N SER A 536 -17.97 7.79 -16.92
CA SER A 536 -18.22 8.30 -18.29
C SER A 536 -19.15 7.40 -19.13
N LEU A 537 -19.38 6.18 -18.71
CA LEU A 537 -20.28 5.22 -19.36
C LEU A 537 -21.70 5.25 -18.79
N LEU A 538 -21.95 6.00 -17.72
CA LEU A 538 -23.25 6.11 -17.08
C LEU A 538 -23.99 7.37 -17.56
N ASN A 539 -25.32 7.27 -17.67
CA ASN A 539 -26.21 8.41 -17.69
C ASN A 539 -26.69 8.67 -16.26
N TYR A 540 -26.52 9.88 -15.73
CA TYR A 540 -26.82 10.19 -14.34
C TYR A 540 -28.31 10.03 -14.03
N GLU A 541 -29.21 10.57 -14.88
CA GLU A 541 -30.65 10.52 -14.62
C GLU A 541 -31.18 9.08 -14.62
N ASP A 542 -30.74 8.24 -15.58
CA ASP A 542 -31.12 6.83 -15.63
C ASP A 542 -30.56 6.04 -14.44
N THR A 543 -29.31 6.32 -14.06
CA THR A 543 -28.65 5.66 -12.92
C THR A 543 -29.32 6.06 -11.61
N ASN A 544 -29.66 7.33 -11.43
CA ASN A 544 -30.37 7.82 -10.25
C ASN A 544 -31.76 7.14 -10.12
N LYS A 545 -32.52 7.06 -11.23
CA LYS A 545 -33.79 6.37 -11.23
C LYS A 545 -33.64 4.90 -10.86
N PHE A 546 -32.69 4.21 -11.46
CA PHE A 546 -32.39 2.81 -11.17
C PHE A 546 -32.01 2.59 -9.69
N VAL A 547 -31.14 3.44 -9.15
CA VAL A 547 -30.70 3.34 -7.75
C VAL A 547 -31.88 3.62 -6.78
N ASN A 548 -32.76 4.55 -7.11
CA ASN A 548 -33.96 4.78 -6.30
C ASN A 548 -34.87 3.54 -6.25
N GLU A 549 -34.97 2.76 -7.35
CA GLU A 549 -35.69 1.46 -7.33
C GLU A 549 -34.96 0.43 -6.44
N LEU A 550 -33.62 0.45 -6.38
CA LEU A 550 -32.85 -0.45 -5.50
C LEU A 550 -33.07 -0.16 -4.01
N LEU A 551 -33.34 1.09 -3.63
CA LEU A 551 -33.58 1.49 -2.24
C LEU A 551 -34.86 0.89 -1.64
N GLU A 552 -35.76 0.43 -2.47
CA GLU A 552 -36.99 -0.27 -2.05
C GLU A 552 -36.78 -1.76 -1.76
N LEU A 553 -35.57 -2.29 -2.03
CA LEU A 553 -35.25 -3.69 -1.82
C LEU A 553 -34.72 -3.95 -0.41
N ASP A 554 -35.11 -5.10 0.15
CA ASP A 554 -34.72 -5.52 1.51
C ASP A 554 -33.55 -6.53 1.53
N SER A 555 -33.16 -7.04 0.35
CA SER A 555 -32.14 -8.10 0.23
C SER A 555 -30.87 -7.60 -0.41
N SER A 556 -29.73 -7.73 0.30
CA SER A 556 -28.40 -7.44 -0.24
C SER A 556 -28.09 -8.23 -1.52
N LEU A 557 -28.47 -9.51 -1.56
CA LEU A 557 -28.24 -10.38 -2.72
C LEU A 557 -29.02 -9.93 -3.95
N GLU A 558 -30.25 -9.44 -3.74
CA GLU A 558 -31.07 -8.94 -4.83
C GLU A 558 -30.53 -7.60 -5.36
N ILE A 559 -30.07 -6.72 -4.46
CA ILE A 559 -29.43 -5.46 -4.81
C ILE A 559 -28.16 -5.73 -5.64
N GLU A 560 -27.29 -6.61 -5.15
CA GLU A 560 -26.06 -6.98 -5.86
C GLU A 560 -26.34 -7.56 -7.25
N LYS A 561 -27.31 -8.46 -7.34
CA LYS A 561 -27.69 -9.06 -8.61
C LYS A 561 -28.15 -8.02 -9.62
N LYS A 562 -29.03 -7.09 -9.21
CA LYS A 562 -29.50 -6.01 -10.09
C LYS A 562 -28.37 -5.05 -10.49
N LEU A 563 -27.49 -4.71 -9.55
CA LEU A 563 -26.28 -3.91 -9.86
C LEU A 563 -25.35 -4.62 -10.84
N ASP A 564 -25.12 -5.92 -10.68
CA ASP A 564 -24.30 -6.74 -11.59
C ASP A 564 -24.91 -6.78 -13.02
N GLU A 565 -26.22 -6.97 -13.12
CA GLU A 565 -26.95 -6.93 -14.42
C GLU A 565 -26.81 -5.54 -15.07
N PHE A 566 -26.94 -4.46 -14.31
CA PHE A 566 -26.79 -3.10 -14.79
C PHE A 566 -25.32 -2.81 -15.20
N ALA A 567 -24.35 -3.29 -14.42
CA ALA A 567 -22.93 -3.16 -14.73
C ALA A 567 -22.55 -3.87 -16.04
N LYS A 568 -22.99 -5.11 -16.23
CA LYS A 568 -22.76 -5.87 -17.46
C LYS A 568 -23.30 -5.17 -18.69
N LYS A 569 -24.48 -4.55 -18.56
CA LYS A 569 -25.11 -3.81 -19.63
C LYS A 569 -24.36 -2.52 -20.00
N ASN A 570 -23.89 -1.76 -19.01
CA ASN A 570 -23.36 -0.41 -19.24
C ASN A 570 -21.83 -0.37 -19.32
N PHE A 571 -21.11 -1.21 -18.59
CA PHE A 571 -19.65 -1.16 -18.54
C PHE A 571 -18.97 -2.06 -19.57
N GLY A 572 -19.64 -3.13 -20.03
CA GLY A 572 -19.11 -4.02 -21.05
C GLY A 572 -17.71 -4.55 -20.70
N LYS A 573 -16.74 -4.28 -21.56
CA LYS A 573 -15.35 -4.75 -21.38
C LYS A 573 -14.60 -4.17 -20.17
N TYR A 574 -15.11 -3.14 -19.53
CA TYR A 574 -14.48 -2.50 -18.34
C TYR A 574 -14.97 -3.06 -17.01
N TYR A 575 -16.00 -3.94 -17.04
CA TYR A 575 -16.55 -4.67 -15.88
C TYR A 575 -15.92 -6.07 -15.72
#